data_625072f5db41dad24ccebb12e88c20c9
#
_entry.id   625072f5db41dad24ccebb12e88c20c9
#
_cell.length_a   1.000
_cell.length_b   1.000
_cell.length_c   1.000
_cell.angle_alpha   90.00
_cell.angle_beta   90.00
_cell.angle_gamma   90.00
#
_symmetry.space_group_name_H-M   'P 1'
#
loop_
_entity.id
_entity.type
_entity.pdbx_description
1 polymer ?
#
loop_
_entity_poly.entity_id
_entity_poly.type
_entity_poly.pdbx_seq_one_letter_code
_entity_poly.pdbx_strand_id
1 'polypeptide(L)'
;MTPRIQQDIAERRRQLKAQYGEMFDATAALLFRHDPIGINFEDNTDEYEPEARTILPRLRDCHSEADVCRVVHEEFVRWFGPETAKKQEHYAQIAREIWELSQKHNAA
;
A
#
# COMPACT_ATOMS: atom_id res chain seq x y z
N MET A 1 -5.15 0.56 -30.78
CA MET A 1 -3.81 0.64 -30.18
C MET A 1 -3.91 0.90 -28.70
N THR A 2 -3.31 0.03 -27.91
CA THR A 2 -3.36 0.18 -26.44
C THR A 2 -2.54 1.40 -26.03
N PRO A 3 -3.10 2.31 -25.23
CA PRO A 3 -2.32 3.45 -24.76
C PRO A 3 -1.09 3.00 -24.01
N ARG A 4 0.02 3.69 -24.25
CA ARG A 4 1.31 3.39 -23.64
C ARG A 4 1.23 3.38 -22.10
N ILE A 5 0.41 4.27 -21.56
CA ILE A 5 0.19 4.36 -20.11
C ILE A 5 -0.37 3.08 -19.53
N GLN A 6 -1.32 2.45 -20.21
CA GLN A 6 -1.92 1.19 -19.75
C GLN A 6 -0.91 0.05 -19.76
N GLN A 7 -0.03 0.01 -20.76
CA GLN A 7 1.02 -0.99 -20.84
C GLN A 7 2.02 -0.81 -19.70
N ASP A 8 2.39 0.44 -19.39
CA ASP A 8 3.31 0.73 -18.31
C ASP A 8 2.72 0.33 -16.96
N ILE A 9 1.43 0.56 -16.75
CA ILE A 9 0.73 0.18 -15.50
C ILE A 9 0.72 -1.34 -15.35
N ALA A 10 0.36 -2.07 -16.40
CA ALA A 10 0.32 -3.53 -16.39
C ALA A 10 1.71 -4.12 -16.14
N GLU A 11 2.73 -3.54 -16.76
CA GLU A 11 4.11 -3.97 -16.58
C GLU A 11 4.60 -3.75 -15.17
N ARG A 12 4.32 -2.59 -14.59
CA ARG A 12 4.68 -2.29 -13.21
C ARG A 12 3.99 -3.23 -12.23
N ARG A 13 2.71 -3.53 -12.47
CA ARG A 13 1.99 -4.48 -11.63
C ARG A 13 2.65 -5.85 -11.67
N ARG A 14 3.02 -6.33 -12.85
CA ARG A 14 3.71 -7.62 -12.98
C ARG A 14 5.04 -7.63 -12.26
N GLN A 15 5.83 -6.55 -12.39
CA GLN A 15 7.12 -6.42 -11.72
C GLN A 15 6.96 -6.46 -10.20
N LEU A 16 5.95 -5.78 -9.68
CA LEU A 16 5.68 -5.75 -8.25
C LEU A 16 5.25 -7.12 -7.74
N LYS A 17 4.40 -7.81 -8.48
CA LYS A 17 4.00 -9.17 -8.12
C LYS A 17 5.17 -10.13 -8.16
N ALA A 18 6.06 -9.99 -9.14
CA ALA A 18 7.26 -10.82 -9.24
C ALA A 18 8.21 -10.55 -8.08
N GLN A 19 8.35 -9.28 -7.68
CA GLN A 19 9.27 -8.87 -6.62
C GLN A 19 8.72 -9.12 -5.22
N TYR A 20 7.44 -8.83 -4.99
CA TYR A 20 6.84 -8.87 -3.66
C TYR A 20 5.87 -10.03 -3.46
N GLY A 21 5.47 -10.68 -4.57
CA GLY A 21 4.56 -11.83 -4.50
C GLY A 21 3.24 -11.50 -3.82
N GLU A 22 2.86 -12.33 -2.87
CA GLU A 22 1.61 -12.18 -2.15
C GLU A 22 1.55 -10.90 -1.31
N MET A 23 2.71 -10.32 -0.98
CA MET A 23 2.77 -9.12 -0.17
C MET A 23 2.08 -7.93 -0.84
N PHE A 24 2.20 -7.81 -2.17
CA PHE A 24 1.52 -6.76 -2.92
C PHE A 24 0.00 -6.91 -2.82
N ASP A 25 -0.50 -8.10 -3.14
CA ASP A 25 -1.95 -8.35 -3.11
C ASP A 25 -2.51 -8.22 -1.69
N ALA A 26 -1.79 -8.73 -0.69
CA ALA A 26 -2.22 -8.66 0.70
C ALA A 26 -2.27 -7.22 1.21
N THR A 27 -1.28 -6.40 0.85
CA THR A 27 -1.23 -5.00 1.25
C THR A 27 -2.36 -4.21 0.60
N ALA A 28 -2.57 -4.39 -0.70
CA ALA A 28 -3.66 -3.72 -1.41
C ALA A 28 -5.03 -4.11 -0.84
N ALA A 29 -5.23 -5.39 -0.54
CA ALA A 29 -6.48 -5.89 0.04
C ALA A 29 -6.71 -5.34 1.45
N LEU A 30 -5.65 -5.23 2.23
CA LEU A 30 -5.69 -4.67 3.58
C LEU A 30 -6.10 -3.20 3.53
N LEU A 31 -5.49 -2.42 2.65
CA LEU A 31 -5.85 -1.01 2.46
C LEU A 31 -7.29 -0.86 1.99
N PHE A 32 -7.72 -1.71 1.07
CA PHE A 32 -9.10 -1.70 0.60
C PHE A 32 -10.09 -1.97 1.74
N ARG A 33 -9.80 -2.96 2.58
CA ARG A 33 -10.65 -3.32 3.70
C ARG A 33 -10.76 -2.19 4.73
N HIS A 34 -9.65 -1.52 5.04
CA HIS A 34 -9.63 -0.42 6.01
C HIS A 34 -10.20 0.87 5.44
N ASP A 35 -10.06 1.05 4.12
CA ASP A 35 -10.58 2.22 3.41
C ASP A 35 -10.22 3.54 4.10
N PRO A 36 -8.93 3.83 4.30
CA PRO A 36 -8.50 4.96 5.15
C PRO A 36 -8.97 6.33 4.70
N ILE A 37 -9.26 6.52 3.41
CA ILE A 37 -9.73 7.81 2.91
C ILE A 37 -11.14 7.76 2.32
N GLY A 38 -11.83 6.63 2.48
CA GLY A 38 -13.24 6.53 2.11
C GLY A 38 -13.51 6.49 0.62
N ILE A 39 -12.64 5.88 -0.18
CA ILE A 39 -12.82 5.75 -1.63
C ILE A 39 -13.19 4.33 -2.07
N ASN A 40 -13.52 3.48 -1.11
CA ASN A 40 -13.87 2.11 -1.38
C ASN A 40 -15.27 2.01 -1.98
N PHE A 41 -15.32 1.69 -3.27
CA PHE A 41 -16.56 1.35 -3.94
C PHE A 41 -16.55 -0.18 -4.09
N GLU A 42 -17.61 -0.84 -3.68
CA GLU A 42 -17.67 -2.29 -3.47
C GLU A 42 -17.06 -3.14 -4.58
N ASP A 43 -17.06 -2.66 -5.82
CA ASP A 43 -16.59 -3.41 -6.97
C ASP A 43 -15.14 -3.14 -7.37
N ASN A 44 -14.48 -2.21 -6.71
CA ASN A 44 -13.11 -1.79 -7.07
C ASN A 44 -12.07 -2.23 -6.04
N THR A 45 -11.78 -3.53 -5.99
CA THR A 45 -10.82 -4.08 -5.05
C THR A 45 -9.38 -3.62 -5.29
N ASP A 46 -9.10 -3.01 -6.43
CA ASP A 46 -7.78 -2.50 -6.79
C ASP A 46 -7.62 -1.00 -6.49
N GLU A 47 -8.58 -0.40 -5.77
CA GLU A 47 -8.61 1.04 -5.51
C GLU A 47 -7.34 1.55 -4.82
N TYR A 48 -6.72 0.74 -3.96
CA TYR A 48 -5.52 1.13 -3.22
C TYR A 48 -4.24 0.49 -3.76
N GLU A 49 -4.25 -0.13 -4.93
CA GLU A 49 -3.03 -0.68 -5.52
C GLU A 49 -1.97 0.38 -5.79
N PRO A 50 -2.30 1.60 -6.30
CA PRO A 50 -1.28 2.63 -6.49
C PRO A 50 -0.54 3.00 -5.21
N GLU A 51 -1.26 3.10 -4.09
CA GLU A 51 -0.67 3.42 -2.80
C GLU A 51 0.21 2.28 -2.30
N ALA A 52 -0.24 1.03 -2.48
CA ALA A 52 0.56 -0.14 -2.13
C ALA A 52 1.88 -0.16 -2.89
N ARG A 53 1.87 0.24 -4.17
CA ARG A 53 3.08 0.29 -5.00
C ARG A 53 4.13 1.22 -4.44
N THR A 54 3.72 2.34 -3.84
CA THR A 54 4.67 3.31 -3.31
C THR A 54 5.07 3.01 -1.87
N ILE A 55 4.22 2.29 -1.13
CA ILE A 55 4.51 1.88 0.23
C ILE A 55 5.52 0.72 0.27
N LEU A 56 5.28 -0.32 -0.53
CA LEU A 56 6.06 -1.56 -0.47
C LEU A 56 7.57 -1.37 -0.57
N PRO A 57 8.10 -0.58 -1.54
CA PRO A 57 9.55 -0.40 -1.63
C PRO A 57 10.17 0.25 -0.40
N ARG A 58 9.39 1.03 0.34
CA ARG A 58 9.88 1.71 1.53
C ARG A 58 9.90 0.82 2.77
N LEU A 59 9.22 -0.32 2.74
CA LEU A 59 9.17 -1.22 3.90
C LEU A 59 10.53 -1.83 4.24
N ARG A 60 11.43 -1.93 3.27
CA ARG A 60 12.78 -2.45 3.51
C ARG A 60 13.55 -1.60 4.53
N ASP A 61 13.22 -0.31 4.62
CA ASP A 61 13.88 0.62 5.52
C ASP A 61 13.15 0.77 6.85
N CYS A 62 12.07 0.03 7.04
CA CYS A 62 11.29 0.05 8.26
C CYS A 62 11.80 -1.02 9.22
N HIS A 63 12.09 -0.61 10.45
CA HIS A 63 12.60 -1.49 11.49
C HIS A 63 11.64 -1.65 12.66
N SER A 64 10.45 -1.07 12.56
CA SER A 64 9.44 -1.12 13.60
C SER A 64 8.07 -0.82 13.01
N GLU A 65 7.03 -1.15 13.77
CA GLU A 65 5.66 -0.81 13.44
C GLU A 65 5.49 0.70 13.31
N ALA A 66 6.17 1.46 14.17
CA ALA A 66 6.14 2.93 14.12
C ALA A 66 6.71 3.47 12.82
N ASP A 67 7.80 2.87 12.32
CA ASP A 67 8.36 3.24 11.03
C ASP A 67 7.36 3.01 9.90
N VAL A 68 6.67 1.87 9.93
CA VAL A 68 5.65 1.55 8.92
C VAL A 68 4.52 2.57 8.98
N CYS A 69 4.08 2.94 10.18
CA CYS A 69 3.00 3.92 10.35
C CYS A 69 3.39 5.27 9.73
N ARG A 70 4.60 5.71 9.96
CA ARG A 70 5.12 6.95 9.38
C ARG A 70 5.16 6.86 7.86
N VAL A 71 5.66 5.76 7.32
CA VAL A 71 5.77 5.58 5.86
C VAL A 71 4.39 5.56 5.21
N VAL A 72 3.46 4.81 5.76
CA VAL A 72 2.09 4.73 5.22
C VAL A 72 1.44 6.12 5.23
N HIS A 73 1.55 6.82 6.35
CA HIS A 73 1.00 8.16 6.47
C HIS A 73 1.62 9.12 5.44
N GLU A 74 2.95 9.11 5.32
CA GLU A 74 3.65 9.98 4.37
C GLU A 74 3.20 9.73 2.93
N GLU A 75 3.03 8.45 2.55
CA GLU A 75 2.59 8.13 1.20
C GLU A 75 1.15 8.58 0.96
N PHE A 76 0.27 8.42 1.93
CA PHE A 76 -1.10 8.91 1.78
C PHE A 76 -1.16 10.44 1.70
N VAL A 77 -0.28 11.14 2.44
CA VAL A 77 -0.18 12.61 2.31
C VAL A 77 0.28 12.99 0.89
N ARG A 78 1.22 12.26 0.34
CA ARG A 78 1.70 12.52 -1.03
C ARG A 78 0.61 12.29 -2.08
N TRP A 79 -0.19 11.24 -1.90
CA TRP A 79 -1.24 10.90 -2.85
C TRP A 79 -2.45 11.84 -2.76
N PHE A 80 -2.85 12.22 -1.55
CA PHE A 80 -4.15 12.85 -1.32
C PHE A 80 -4.08 14.20 -0.60
N GLY A 81 -2.91 14.61 -0.13
CA GLY A 81 -2.74 15.82 0.65
C GLY A 81 -3.01 15.57 2.15
N PRO A 82 -2.51 16.48 3.01
CA PRO A 82 -2.57 16.25 4.47
C PRO A 82 -3.98 16.23 5.05
N GLU A 83 -4.89 17.02 4.47
CA GLU A 83 -6.26 17.07 5.00
C GLU A 83 -7.01 15.76 4.73
N THR A 84 -6.91 15.23 3.52
CA THR A 84 -7.57 13.98 3.13
C THR A 84 -6.92 12.79 3.81
N ALA A 85 -5.58 12.80 3.91
CA ALA A 85 -4.83 11.71 4.53
C ALA A 85 -5.07 11.60 6.03
N LYS A 86 -5.39 12.72 6.69
CA LYS A 86 -5.61 12.78 8.13
C LYS A 86 -4.31 12.62 8.92
N LYS A 87 -4.41 12.39 10.23
CA LYS A 87 -3.25 12.29 11.11
C LYS A 87 -2.61 10.91 11.03
N GLN A 88 -1.35 10.83 11.45
CA GLN A 88 -0.60 9.57 11.43
C GLN A 88 -1.28 8.47 12.26
N GLU A 89 -1.91 8.82 13.38
CA GLU A 89 -2.60 7.85 14.23
C GLU A 89 -3.72 7.12 13.51
N HIS A 90 -4.29 7.74 12.48
CA HIS A 90 -5.33 7.12 11.67
C HIS A 90 -4.85 5.82 11.01
N TYR A 91 -3.55 5.69 10.81
CA TYR A 91 -2.95 4.54 10.12
C TYR A 91 -2.33 3.52 11.07
N ALA A 92 -2.51 3.68 12.39
CA ALA A 92 -1.86 2.81 13.37
C ALA A 92 -2.23 1.32 13.17
N GLN A 93 -3.50 1.02 12.99
CA GLN A 93 -3.94 -0.37 12.80
C GLN A 93 -3.47 -0.94 11.47
N ILE A 94 -3.54 -0.12 10.42
CA ILE A 94 -3.05 -0.50 9.10
C ILE A 94 -1.55 -0.84 9.18
N ALA A 95 -0.79 0.02 9.83
CA ALA A 95 0.66 -0.17 9.99
C ALA A 95 0.98 -1.45 10.75
N ARG A 96 0.21 -1.75 11.79
CA ARG A 96 0.38 -2.97 12.57
C ARG A 96 0.18 -4.21 11.69
N GLU A 97 -0.87 -4.21 10.89
CA GLU A 97 -1.15 -5.35 10.02
C GLU A 97 -0.11 -5.50 8.92
N ILE A 98 0.35 -4.38 8.33
CA ILE A 98 1.41 -4.42 7.33
C ILE A 98 2.72 -4.93 7.95
N TRP A 99 3.06 -4.45 9.16
CA TRP A 99 4.23 -4.91 9.87
C TRP A 99 4.17 -6.42 10.12
N GLU A 100 3.05 -6.92 10.57
CA GLU A 100 2.85 -8.36 10.79
C GLU A 100 3.01 -9.16 9.49
N LEU A 101 2.44 -8.66 8.38
CA LEU A 101 2.59 -9.28 7.07
C LEU A 101 4.05 -9.32 6.64
N SER A 102 4.79 -8.23 6.84
CA SER A 102 6.19 -8.15 6.45
C SER A 102 7.06 -9.11 7.26
N GLN A 103 6.76 -9.27 8.56
CA GLN A 103 7.47 -10.22 9.40
C GLN A 103 7.23 -11.66 8.97
N LYS A 104 6.00 -12.00 8.65
CA LYS A 104 5.65 -13.33 8.12
C LYS A 104 6.38 -13.62 6.81
N HIS A 105 6.37 -12.64 5.92
CA HIS A 105 7.01 -12.78 4.60
C HIS A 105 8.53 -12.98 4.74
N ASN A 106 9.15 -12.25 5.65
CA ASN A 106 10.60 -12.34 5.87
C ASN A 106 11.00 -13.58 6.64
N ALA A 107 10.10 -14.17 7.42
CA ALA A 107 10.38 -15.38 8.20
C ALA A 107 10.34 -16.64 7.36
N ALA A 108 9.79 -16.58 6.16
CA ALA A 108 9.64 -17.76 5.30
C ALA A 108 11.00 -18.19 4.67
#